data_9d5d9eb1abfa6d40d8c0b89960f89afb
#
_entry.id   9d5d9eb1abfa6d40d8c0b89960f89afb
#
_cell.length_a   1.000
_cell.length_b   1.000
_cell.length_c   1.000
_cell.angle_alpha   90.00
_cell.angle_beta   90.00
_cell.angle_gamma   90.00
#
_symmetry.space_group_name_H-M   'P 1'
#
loop_
_entity.id
_entity.type
_entity.pdbx_description
1 polymer ?
#
loop_
_entity_poly.entity_id
_entity_poly.type
_entity_poly.pdbx_seq_one_letter_code
_entity_poly.pdbx_strand_id
1 'polypeptide(L)'
;WVYPQVEGGKRLDIVLLINGFPVVIGEIKTATREAISWIDGAEDILDYEKSIPGMFVSNIFNFATEGKRFRYGAVNSGVTHWGPWHVPECKDEGTLADVQRSIIAMIHHKTVLDIFRYFTIFSTDKKFRKFKVVCRYQQYEGANLLVERVIDGKPKKGLIWHFQGSGKSLLMVFAAQKLRMTKELNNATILIVLDRIDLKNQIFATFSAADVPNLIIAEDKNDLRNKLTGDVRKIIITTIFLFDQIDSALNQRDNIILMVDEAHRTQEGNLGANMRRALPNAFFFGLTGTPINHLDHNTFATFGAT
;
A
#
# COMPACT_ATOMS: atom_id res chain seq x y z
N TRP A 1 8.95 -32.55 3.86
CA TRP A 1 9.22 -32.94 2.48
C TRP A 1 7.94 -32.84 1.66
N VAL A 2 7.99 -32.23 0.50
CA VAL A 2 6.91 -32.20 -0.47
C VAL A 2 7.40 -32.89 -1.74
N TYR A 3 6.66 -33.87 -2.22
CA TYR A 3 7.03 -34.67 -3.37
C TYR A 3 6.25 -34.19 -4.60
N PRO A 4 6.94 -33.70 -5.67
CA PRO A 4 6.32 -33.48 -6.95
C PRO A 4 5.89 -34.80 -7.58
N GLN A 5 5.02 -34.75 -8.58
CA GLN A 5 4.63 -35.94 -9.36
C GLN A 5 5.78 -36.54 -10.20
N VAL A 6 6.87 -35.80 -10.34
CA VAL A 6 8.10 -36.19 -11.03
C VAL A 6 9.22 -36.28 -10.00
N GLU A 7 10.22 -37.15 -10.21
CA GLU A 7 11.28 -37.50 -9.28
C GLU A 7 11.90 -36.36 -8.46
N GLY A 8 12.11 -36.61 -7.17
CA GLY A 8 12.83 -35.75 -6.24
C GLY A 8 11.95 -34.91 -5.34
N GLY A 9 11.91 -35.22 -4.04
CA GLY A 9 11.24 -34.39 -3.03
C GLY A 9 11.91 -33.05 -2.82
N LYS A 10 11.14 -32.01 -2.55
CA LYS A 10 11.64 -30.71 -2.11
C LYS A 10 11.48 -30.57 -0.59
N ARG A 11 12.51 -30.08 0.06
CA ARG A 11 12.48 -29.80 1.49
C ARG A 11 12.42 -28.27 1.68
N LEU A 12 11.33 -27.80 2.23
CA LEU A 12 11.15 -26.40 2.57
C LEU A 12 11.58 -26.19 4.02
N ASP A 13 12.30 -25.08 4.29
CA ASP A 13 12.79 -24.82 5.65
C ASP A 13 11.67 -24.33 6.56
N ILE A 14 10.85 -23.37 6.10
CA ILE A 14 9.73 -22.82 6.86
C ILE A 14 8.48 -22.78 5.99
N VAL A 15 7.37 -23.26 6.55
CA VAL A 15 6.03 -23.11 5.95
C VAL A 15 5.07 -22.66 7.04
N LEU A 16 4.47 -21.50 6.87
CA LEU A 16 3.38 -21.03 7.72
C LEU A 16 2.06 -21.49 7.13
N LEU A 17 1.23 -22.08 7.97
CA LEU A 17 -0.07 -22.60 7.60
C LEU A 17 -1.20 -21.81 8.28
N ILE A 18 -2.25 -21.48 7.54
CA ILE A 18 -3.52 -21.02 8.10
C ILE A 18 -4.59 -22.03 7.71
N ASN A 19 -5.19 -22.69 8.70
CA ASN A 19 -6.18 -23.76 8.49
C ASN A 19 -5.69 -24.85 7.52
N GLY A 20 -4.40 -25.19 7.58
CA GLY A 20 -3.78 -26.19 6.71
C GLY A 20 -3.32 -25.69 5.33
N PHE A 21 -3.63 -24.45 4.97
CA PHE A 21 -3.17 -23.85 3.70
C PHE A 21 -1.81 -23.18 3.87
N PRO A 22 -0.82 -23.48 3.01
CA PRO A 22 0.48 -22.84 3.05
C PRO A 22 0.38 -21.39 2.57
N VAL A 23 0.61 -20.45 3.48
CA VAL A 23 0.42 -19.01 3.21
C VAL A 23 1.73 -18.24 3.12
N VAL A 24 2.79 -18.72 3.78
CA VAL A 24 4.14 -18.14 3.67
C VAL A 24 5.13 -19.29 3.58
N ILE A 25 6.08 -19.15 2.67
CA ILE A 25 7.22 -20.07 2.52
C ILE A 25 8.50 -19.29 2.73
N GLY A 26 9.38 -19.80 3.56
CA GLY A 26 10.66 -19.20 3.88
C GLY A 26 11.83 -20.15 3.67
N GLU A 27 12.95 -19.62 3.17
CA GLU A 27 14.20 -20.34 2.99
C GLU A 27 15.31 -19.65 3.79
N ILE A 28 16.06 -20.46 4.57
CA ILE A 28 17.10 -19.95 5.44
C ILE A 28 18.45 -20.50 5.00
N LYS A 29 19.38 -19.60 4.73
CA LYS A 29 20.75 -19.92 4.37
C LYS A 29 21.71 -19.66 5.52
N THR A 30 22.88 -20.29 5.47
CA THR A 30 23.88 -20.11 6.54
C THR A 30 24.59 -18.77 6.42
N ALA A 31 24.74 -18.06 7.55
CA ALA A 31 25.49 -16.81 7.63
C ALA A 31 27.02 -17.01 7.63
N THR A 32 27.50 -18.24 7.74
CA THR A 32 28.94 -18.55 7.95
C THR A 32 29.74 -18.69 6.67
N ARG A 33 29.06 -18.74 5.52
CA ARG A 33 29.71 -18.84 4.18
C ARG A 33 29.47 -17.55 3.43
N GLU A 34 30.53 -16.80 3.14
CA GLU A 34 30.46 -15.50 2.43
C GLU A 34 29.90 -15.62 1.01
N ALA A 35 30.09 -16.78 0.35
CA ALA A 35 29.57 -17.02 -0.98
C ALA A 35 28.07 -17.30 -1.05
N ILE A 36 27.39 -17.49 0.09
CA ILE A 36 25.94 -17.79 0.17
C ILE A 36 25.20 -16.58 0.71
N SER A 37 24.15 -16.19 0.01
CA SER A 37 23.32 -15.04 0.34
C SER A 37 21.83 -15.39 0.39
N TRP A 38 21.00 -14.44 0.77
CA TRP A 38 19.55 -14.57 0.67
C TRP A 38 19.06 -14.85 -0.76
N ILE A 39 19.86 -14.45 -1.79
CA ILE A 39 19.55 -14.68 -3.20
C ILE A 39 19.46 -16.18 -3.49
N ASP A 40 20.40 -16.97 -2.96
CA ASP A 40 20.39 -18.43 -3.13
C ASP A 40 19.11 -19.04 -2.55
N GLY A 41 18.63 -18.52 -1.41
CA GLY A 41 17.36 -18.93 -0.82
C GLY A 41 16.15 -18.52 -1.66
N ALA A 42 16.20 -17.32 -2.24
CA ALA A 42 15.14 -16.85 -3.14
C ALA A 42 15.11 -17.67 -4.45
N GLU A 43 16.25 -18.06 -5.00
CA GLU A 43 16.35 -18.91 -6.18
C GLU A 43 15.82 -20.32 -5.91
N ASP A 44 16.09 -20.90 -4.73
CA ASP A 44 15.50 -22.16 -4.32
C ASP A 44 13.95 -22.07 -4.27
N ILE A 45 13.41 -20.98 -3.73
CA ILE A 45 11.95 -20.77 -3.72
C ILE A 45 11.39 -20.67 -5.14
N LEU A 46 12.06 -19.97 -6.05
CA LEU A 46 11.65 -19.90 -7.46
C LEU A 46 11.71 -21.28 -8.16
N ASP A 47 12.62 -22.15 -7.75
CA ASP A 47 12.63 -23.54 -8.20
C ASP A 47 11.48 -24.35 -7.61
N TYR A 48 11.14 -24.13 -6.34
CA TYR A 48 9.98 -24.77 -5.70
C TYR A 48 8.66 -24.33 -6.37
N GLU A 49 8.52 -23.06 -6.72
CA GLU A 49 7.34 -22.55 -7.45
C GLU A 49 7.10 -23.32 -8.76
N LYS A 50 8.16 -23.73 -9.43
CA LYS A 50 8.11 -24.52 -10.69
C LYS A 50 7.87 -26.00 -10.41
N SER A 51 8.55 -26.56 -9.40
CA SER A 51 8.57 -27.99 -9.11
C SER A 51 7.34 -28.47 -8.36
N ILE A 52 6.81 -27.66 -7.45
CA ILE A 52 5.68 -27.98 -6.58
C ILE A 52 4.64 -26.85 -6.54
N PRO A 53 4.10 -26.40 -7.69
CA PRO A 53 3.25 -25.21 -7.79
C PRO A 53 2.01 -25.27 -6.90
N GLY A 54 1.53 -26.46 -6.55
CA GLY A 54 0.39 -26.64 -5.66
C GLY A 54 0.59 -26.03 -4.27
N MET A 55 1.84 -25.94 -3.78
CA MET A 55 2.17 -25.31 -2.49
C MET A 55 2.02 -23.78 -2.52
N PHE A 56 2.01 -23.18 -3.69
CA PHE A 56 1.99 -21.72 -3.86
C PHE A 56 0.61 -21.17 -4.23
N VAL A 57 -0.41 -22.00 -4.40
CA VAL A 57 -1.77 -21.55 -4.76
C VAL A 57 -2.35 -20.59 -3.73
N SER A 58 -2.21 -20.92 -2.45
CA SER A 58 -2.69 -20.10 -1.31
C SER A 58 -1.62 -19.17 -0.73
N ASN A 59 -0.39 -19.21 -1.27
CA ASN A 59 0.73 -18.45 -0.75
C ASN A 59 0.49 -16.93 -0.86
N ILE A 60 0.79 -16.18 0.20
CA ILE A 60 0.67 -14.72 0.25
C ILE A 60 1.98 -14.10 -0.21
N PHE A 61 3.08 -14.48 0.44
CA PHE A 61 4.44 -14.06 0.11
C PHE A 61 5.45 -15.13 0.49
N ASN A 62 6.64 -14.98 -0.04
CA ASN A 62 7.81 -15.80 0.30
C ASN A 62 8.88 -14.93 0.93
N PHE A 63 9.79 -15.52 1.69
CA PHE A 63 10.97 -14.81 2.21
C PHE A 63 12.23 -15.67 2.16
N ALA A 64 13.37 -15.01 2.11
CA ALA A 64 14.68 -15.62 2.21
C ALA A 64 15.60 -14.80 3.09
N THR A 65 16.50 -15.48 3.81
CA THR A 65 17.50 -14.85 4.67
C THR A 65 18.75 -15.73 4.79
N GLU A 66 19.91 -15.07 4.96
CA GLU A 66 21.16 -15.70 5.39
C GLU A 66 21.60 -15.24 6.80
N GLY A 67 20.67 -14.62 7.55
CA GLY A 67 20.92 -14.14 8.90
C GLY A 67 21.58 -12.74 9.02
N LYS A 68 21.95 -12.12 7.89
CA LYS A 68 22.41 -10.72 7.83
C LYS A 68 21.42 -9.83 7.10
N ARG A 69 20.65 -10.38 6.17
CA ARG A 69 19.62 -9.70 5.39
C ARG A 69 18.36 -10.53 5.37
N PHE A 70 17.24 -9.83 5.31
CA PHE A 70 15.92 -10.43 5.14
C PHE A 70 15.26 -9.82 3.91
N ARG A 71 14.74 -10.66 3.01
CA ARG A 71 14.02 -10.21 1.80
C ARG A 71 12.77 -11.05 1.61
N TYR A 72 11.73 -10.40 1.12
CA TYR A 72 10.48 -11.06 0.80
C TYR A 72 9.96 -10.61 -0.57
N GLY A 73 9.16 -11.45 -1.19
CA GLY A 73 8.54 -11.18 -2.47
C GLY A 73 7.25 -11.98 -2.68
N ALA A 74 6.45 -11.57 -3.66
CA ALA A 74 5.26 -12.29 -4.06
C ALA A 74 5.62 -13.54 -4.89
N VAL A 75 4.70 -14.49 -4.99
CA VAL A 75 4.82 -15.66 -5.86
C VAL A 75 5.05 -15.22 -7.32
N ASN A 76 5.93 -15.93 -8.01
CA ASN A 76 6.36 -15.64 -9.39
C ASN A 76 7.01 -14.25 -9.57
N SER A 77 7.45 -13.64 -8.50
CA SER A 77 8.17 -12.37 -8.52
C SER A 77 9.65 -12.65 -8.63
N GLY A 78 10.31 -12.14 -9.70
CA GLY A 78 11.76 -12.26 -9.84
C GLY A 78 12.51 -11.65 -8.65
N VAL A 79 13.68 -12.20 -8.32
CA VAL A 79 14.49 -11.82 -7.14
C VAL A 79 14.75 -10.31 -7.06
N THR A 80 14.86 -9.62 -8.19
CA THR A 80 15.05 -8.17 -8.26
C THR A 80 13.89 -7.35 -7.68
N HIS A 81 12.72 -7.94 -7.50
CA HIS A 81 11.55 -7.31 -6.92
C HIS A 81 11.39 -7.60 -5.42
N TRP A 82 12.24 -8.48 -4.87
CA TRP A 82 12.22 -8.76 -3.45
C TRP A 82 12.77 -7.58 -2.64
N GLY A 83 12.12 -7.25 -1.55
CA GLY A 83 12.45 -6.11 -0.72
C GLY A 83 12.64 -6.46 0.75
N PRO A 84 13.23 -5.56 1.53
CA PRO A 84 13.35 -5.72 2.98
C PRO A 84 12.01 -5.43 3.67
N TRP A 85 11.83 -6.04 4.84
CA TRP A 85 10.83 -5.62 5.82
C TRP A 85 11.58 -4.95 6.97
N HIS A 86 11.54 -3.62 6.99
CA HIS A 86 12.16 -2.87 8.08
C HIS A 86 11.20 -2.71 9.26
N VAL A 87 11.77 -2.58 10.43
CA VAL A 87 11.08 -2.09 11.62
C VAL A 87 11.75 -0.79 12.06
N PRO A 88 11.03 0.15 12.68
CA PRO A 88 11.55 1.49 12.97
C PRO A 88 12.85 1.51 13.80
N GLU A 89 13.05 0.50 14.63
CA GLU A 89 14.24 0.35 15.50
C GLU A 89 15.46 -0.19 14.74
N CYS A 90 15.28 -0.73 13.52
CA CYS A 90 16.37 -1.28 12.70
C CYS A 90 16.82 -0.23 11.68
N LYS A 91 17.86 0.54 12.01
CA LYS A 91 18.41 1.55 11.09
C LYS A 91 19.25 0.93 9.98
N ASP A 92 19.95 -0.15 10.28
CA ASP A 92 20.85 -0.84 9.35
C ASP A 92 20.62 -2.35 9.38
N GLU A 93 20.68 -2.97 8.20
CA GLU A 93 20.75 -4.42 8.08
C GLU A 93 22.20 -4.87 8.28
N GLY A 94 22.40 -6.06 8.81
CA GLY A 94 23.72 -6.67 8.88
C GLY A 94 23.94 -7.54 10.10
N THR A 95 23.05 -7.49 11.08
CA THR A 95 23.12 -8.34 12.27
C THR A 95 22.00 -9.37 12.30
N LEU A 96 22.26 -10.50 12.96
CA LEU A 96 21.24 -11.53 13.20
C LEU A 96 20.05 -10.96 14.00
N ALA A 97 20.29 -10.05 14.93
CA ALA A 97 19.23 -9.42 15.72
C ALA A 97 18.27 -8.57 14.85
N ASP A 98 18.80 -7.86 13.85
CA ASP A 98 17.98 -7.07 12.92
C ASP A 98 17.09 -7.97 12.06
N VAL A 99 17.68 -9.06 11.55
CA VAL A 99 16.95 -10.08 10.78
C VAL A 99 15.85 -10.74 11.62
N GLN A 100 16.15 -11.10 12.85
CA GLN A 100 15.15 -11.68 13.77
C GLN A 100 13.99 -10.72 14.01
N ARG A 101 14.25 -9.43 14.26
CA ARG A 101 13.19 -8.42 14.43
C ARG A 101 12.33 -8.29 13.17
N SER A 102 12.95 -8.21 12.00
CA SER A 102 12.24 -8.12 10.71
C SER A 102 11.36 -9.35 10.46
N ILE A 103 11.89 -10.55 10.68
CA ILE A 103 11.13 -11.79 10.54
C ILE A 103 9.95 -11.80 11.52
N ILE A 104 10.20 -11.60 12.81
CA ILE A 104 9.16 -11.66 13.84
C ILE A 104 8.05 -10.65 13.54
N ALA A 105 8.40 -9.41 13.14
CA ALA A 105 7.43 -8.39 12.81
C ALA A 105 6.56 -8.77 11.58
N MET A 106 7.17 -9.32 10.53
CA MET A 106 6.46 -9.65 9.30
C MET A 106 5.63 -10.92 9.40
N ILE A 107 6.16 -11.98 10.05
CA ILE A 107 5.45 -13.27 10.18
C ILE A 107 4.52 -13.33 11.39
N HIS A 108 4.44 -12.27 12.20
CA HIS A 108 3.46 -12.19 13.27
C HIS A 108 2.04 -12.41 12.70
N HIS A 109 1.24 -13.25 13.35
CA HIS A 109 -0.05 -13.69 12.82
C HIS A 109 -0.99 -12.52 12.44
N LYS A 110 -1.00 -11.43 13.22
CA LYS A 110 -1.79 -10.23 12.88
C LYS A 110 -1.29 -9.56 11.60
N THR A 111 0.04 -9.44 11.44
CA THR A 111 0.66 -8.85 10.25
C THR A 111 0.39 -9.69 9.01
N VAL A 112 0.55 -11.02 9.10
CA VAL A 112 0.28 -11.93 7.98
C VAL A 112 -1.19 -11.84 7.55
N LEU A 113 -2.13 -11.86 8.51
CA LEU A 113 -3.55 -11.74 8.22
C LEU A 113 -3.92 -10.36 7.65
N ASP A 114 -3.28 -9.30 8.13
CA ASP A 114 -3.49 -7.94 7.64
C ASP A 114 -2.95 -7.80 6.21
N ILE A 115 -1.74 -8.33 5.94
CA ILE A 115 -1.17 -8.38 4.58
C ILE A 115 -2.08 -9.17 3.64
N PHE A 116 -2.54 -10.33 4.05
CA PHE A 116 -3.46 -11.16 3.26
C PHE A 116 -4.73 -10.41 2.89
N ARG A 117 -5.33 -9.73 3.86
CA ARG A 117 -6.65 -9.14 3.71
C ARG A 117 -6.64 -7.80 2.97
N TYR A 118 -5.60 -6.97 3.18
CA TYR A 118 -5.63 -5.58 2.73
C TYR A 118 -4.43 -5.15 1.88
N PHE A 119 -3.32 -5.89 1.97
CA PHE A 119 -2.05 -5.48 1.39
C PHE A 119 -1.50 -6.45 0.33
N THR A 120 -2.39 -7.31 -0.15
CA THR A 120 -2.14 -8.20 -1.29
C THR A 120 -3.19 -7.95 -2.35
N ILE A 121 -2.75 -7.67 -3.56
CA ILE A 121 -3.62 -7.43 -4.71
C ILE A 121 -3.15 -8.25 -5.91
N PHE A 122 -4.04 -8.46 -6.87
CA PHE A 122 -3.68 -8.98 -8.18
C PHE A 122 -3.64 -7.83 -9.16
N SER A 123 -2.55 -7.69 -9.87
CA SER A 123 -2.38 -6.71 -10.93
C SER A 123 -2.27 -7.39 -12.27
N THR A 124 -2.46 -6.65 -13.34
CA THR A 124 -2.41 -7.17 -14.72
C THR A 124 -1.31 -6.42 -15.48
N ASP A 125 -0.39 -7.18 -16.10
CA ASP A 125 0.66 -6.59 -16.92
C ASP A 125 0.14 -6.17 -18.31
N LYS A 126 1.00 -5.54 -19.11
CA LYS A 126 0.69 -5.13 -20.49
C LYS A 126 0.35 -6.29 -21.43
N LYS A 127 0.65 -7.53 -21.04
CA LYS A 127 0.34 -8.77 -21.77
C LYS A 127 -0.91 -9.48 -21.20
N PHE A 128 -1.70 -8.77 -20.39
CA PHE A 128 -2.91 -9.30 -19.72
C PHE A 128 -2.65 -10.49 -18.78
N ARG A 129 -1.43 -10.68 -18.30
CA ARG A 129 -1.12 -11.71 -17.32
C ARG A 129 -1.32 -11.16 -15.92
N LYS A 130 -2.12 -11.87 -15.13
CA LYS A 130 -2.30 -11.53 -13.70
C LYS A 130 -1.05 -11.94 -12.89
N PHE A 131 -0.62 -11.07 -12.01
CA PHE A 131 0.45 -11.33 -11.06
C PHE A 131 0.08 -10.77 -9.69
N LYS A 132 0.62 -11.39 -8.66
CA LYS A 132 0.39 -10.97 -7.28
C LYS A 132 1.36 -9.85 -6.91
N VAL A 133 0.83 -8.85 -6.22
CA VAL A 133 1.61 -7.76 -5.62
C VAL A 133 1.36 -7.75 -4.13
N VAL A 134 2.43 -7.79 -3.35
CA VAL A 134 2.41 -7.61 -1.91
C VAL A 134 3.01 -6.24 -1.58
N CYS A 135 2.47 -5.58 -0.58
CA CYS A 135 2.94 -4.25 -0.17
C CYS A 135 4.42 -4.26 0.21
N ARG A 136 5.08 -3.13 0.05
CA ARG A 136 6.36 -2.84 0.69
C ARG A 136 6.12 -2.36 2.12
N TYR A 137 7.13 -2.51 2.99
CA TYR A 137 7.01 -2.10 4.39
C TYR A 137 6.49 -0.67 4.56
N GLN A 138 7.05 0.30 3.81
CA GLN A 138 6.64 1.70 3.90
C GLN A 138 5.18 1.92 3.49
N GLN A 139 4.68 1.12 2.54
CA GLN A 139 3.28 1.17 2.13
C GLN A 139 2.37 0.59 3.22
N TYR A 140 2.80 -0.50 3.85
CA TYR A 140 2.10 -1.12 4.97
C TYR A 140 2.00 -0.16 6.16
N GLU A 141 3.12 0.41 6.57
CA GLU A 141 3.19 1.34 7.69
C GLU A 141 2.37 2.61 7.42
N GLY A 142 2.62 3.29 6.28
CA GLY A 142 1.92 4.53 5.96
C GLY A 142 0.41 4.37 5.81
N ALA A 143 -0.05 3.27 5.21
CA ALA A 143 -1.48 3.00 5.09
C ALA A 143 -2.12 2.66 6.45
N ASN A 144 -1.43 1.92 7.32
CA ASN A 144 -1.93 1.60 8.66
C ASN A 144 -2.01 2.85 9.54
N LEU A 145 -0.98 3.68 9.59
CA LEU A 145 -0.99 4.94 10.33
C LEU A 145 -2.12 5.88 9.85
N LEU A 146 -2.38 5.91 8.53
CA LEU A 146 -3.49 6.66 7.97
C LEU A 146 -4.84 6.12 8.48
N VAL A 147 -5.04 4.81 8.41
CA VAL A 147 -6.28 4.17 8.85
C VAL A 147 -6.51 4.36 10.35
N GLU A 148 -5.48 4.16 11.17
CA GLU A 148 -5.53 4.37 12.63
C GLU A 148 -5.94 5.82 12.95
N ARG A 149 -5.33 6.81 12.30
CA ARG A 149 -5.68 8.22 12.49
C ARG A 149 -7.12 8.54 12.12
N VAL A 150 -7.67 7.89 11.10
CA VAL A 150 -9.08 8.04 10.75
C VAL A 150 -9.99 7.41 11.79
N ILE A 151 -9.62 6.25 12.34
CA ILE A 151 -10.37 5.57 13.40
C ILE A 151 -10.33 6.40 14.69
N ASP A 152 -9.18 6.95 15.07
CA ASP A 152 -9.02 7.82 16.25
C ASP A 152 -9.80 9.14 16.12
N GLY A 153 -10.14 9.53 14.90
CA GLY A 153 -10.97 10.71 14.61
C GLY A 153 -10.23 12.04 14.65
N LYS A 154 -9.05 12.10 15.24
CA LYS A 154 -8.23 13.34 15.34
C LYS A 154 -6.73 13.02 15.38
N PRO A 155 -5.88 13.90 14.80
CA PRO A 155 -6.24 15.08 13.99
C PRO A 155 -6.79 14.67 12.63
N LYS A 156 -7.73 15.45 12.07
CA LYS A 156 -8.35 15.19 10.74
C LYS A 156 -7.43 15.56 9.57
N LYS A 157 -6.13 15.49 9.76
CA LYS A 157 -5.12 15.77 8.75
C LYS A 157 -3.85 14.95 9.00
N GLY A 158 -3.12 14.67 7.94
CA GLY A 158 -1.84 13.96 8.01
C GLY A 158 -1.01 14.18 6.76
N LEU A 159 0.31 14.04 6.89
CA LEU A 159 1.25 14.09 5.80
C LEU A 159 2.01 12.76 5.73
N ILE A 160 2.05 12.15 4.57
CA ILE A 160 2.87 10.97 4.27
C ILE A 160 4.02 11.43 3.37
N TRP A 161 5.20 11.44 3.93
CA TRP A 161 6.40 11.80 3.20
C TRP A 161 7.09 10.54 2.66
N HIS A 162 6.86 10.27 1.40
CA HIS A 162 7.48 9.15 0.70
C HIS A 162 8.23 9.64 -0.54
N PHE A 163 9.47 9.23 -0.71
CA PHE A 163 10.28 9.63 -1.86
C PHE A 163 9.63 9.23 -3.20
N GLN A 164 10.02 9.92 -4.26
CA GLN A 164 9.51 9.64 -5.61
C GLN A 164 9.90 8.21 -6.03
N GLY A 165 8.96 7.46 -6.62
CA GLY A 165 9.17 6.07 -6.99
C GLY A 165 8.96 5.03 -5.86
N SER A 166 8.63 5.46 -4.63
CA SER A 166 8.35 4.56 -3.49
C SER A 166 7.04 3.78 -3.61
N GLY A 167 6.23 4.04 -4.64
CA GLY A 167 4.94 3.39 -4.85
C GLY A 167 3.78 4.04 -4.09
N LYS A 168 3.73 5.38 -4.00
CA LYS A 168 2.63 6.15 -3.40
C LYS A 168 1.25 5.75 -3.93
N SER A 169 1.14 5.48 -5.24
CA SER A 169 -0.11 5.03 -5.86
C SER A 169 -0.62 3.71 -5.26
N LEU A 170 0.26 2.75 -5.04
CA LEU A 170 -0.10 1.48 -4.39
C LEU A 170 -0.43 1.68 -2.90
N LEU A 171 0.26 2.59 -2.20
CA LEU A 171 -0.12 2.96 -0.84
C LEU A 171 -1.56 3.48 -0.79
N MET A 172 -1.94 4.36 -1.72
CA MET A 172 -3.33 4.85 -1.82
C MET A 172 -4.33 3.71 -2.09
N VAL A 173 -3.98 2.74 -2.95
CA VAL A 173 -4.80 1.54 -3.20
C VAL A 173 -5.01 0.77 -1.90
N PHE A 174 -3.94 0.41 -1.19
CA PHE A 174 -4.01 -0.36 0.06
C PHE A 174 -4.78 0.39 1.15
N ALA A 175 -4.50 1.68 1.34
CA ALA A 175 -5.21 2.51 2.31
C ALA A 175 -6.71 2.59 1.97
N ALA A 176 -7.06 2.84 0.70
CA ALA A 176 -8.45 2.91 0.25
C ALA A 176 -9.18 1.58 0.48
N GLN A 177 -8.55 0.46 0.16
CA GLN A 177 -9.09 -0.87 0.39
C GLN A 177 -9.35 -1.12 1.88
N LYS A 178 -8.38 -0.84 2.73
CA LYS A 178 -8.50 -1.04 4.18
C LYS A 178 -9.55 -0.11 4.79
N LEU A 179 -9.56 1.17 4.46
CA LEU A 179 -10.57 2.14 4.89
C LEU A 179 -12.00 1.69 4.52
N ARG A 180 -12.18 1.20 3.30
CA ARG A 180 -13.48 0.71 2.81
C ARG A 180 -13.99 -0.51 3.57
N MET A 181 -13.08 -1.37 4.04
CA MET A 181 -13.42 -2.59 4.77
C MET A 181 -13.47 -2.39 6.29
N THR A 182 -13.08 -1.21 6.78
CA THR A 182 -13.11 -0.86 8.21
C THR A 182 -14.55 -0.56 8.62
N LYS A 183 -15.10 -1.40 9.50
CA LYS A 183 -16.53 -1.35 9.91
C LYS A 183 -16.89 -0.06 10.60
N GLU A 184 -15.99 0.46 11.43
CA GLU A 184 -16.14 1.69 12.22
C GLU A 184 -16.40 2.91 11.34
N LEU A 185 -15.97 2.89 10.07
CA LEU A 185 -16.13 3.99 9.14
C LEU A 185 -17.45 3.96 8.35
N ASN A 186 -18.32 2.98 8.62
CA ASN A 186 -19.65 2.91 8.00
C ASN A 186 -19.64 3.10 6.48
N ASN A 187 -18.75 2.36 5.79
CA ASN A 187 -18.60 2.44 4.34
C ASN A 187 -18.22 3.86 3.85
N ALA A 188 -17.03 4.31 4.25
CA ALA A 188 -16.51 5.63 3.95
C ALA A 188 -16.47 5.98 2.45
N THR A 189 -16.59 7.28 2.14
CA THR A 189 -16.27 7.84 0.81
C THR A 189 -14.79 8.21 0.78
N ILE A 190 -14.08 7.76 -0.23
CA ILE A 190 -12.65 8.04 -0.38
C ILE A 190 -12.44 8.86 -1.65
N LEU A 191 -11.75 9.99 -1.54
CA LEU A 191 -11.34 10.80 -2.68
C LEU A 191 -9.84 10.67 -2.89
N ILE A 192 -9.46 10.30 -4.11
CA ILE A 192 -8.07 10.39 -4.59
C ILE A 192 -7.98 11.67 -5.40
N VAL A 193 -7.28 12.65 -4.85
CA VAL A 193 -7.16 13.98 -5.45
C VAL A 193 -5.79 14.14 -6.07
N LEU A 194 -5.74 14.44 -7.36
CA LEU A 194 -4.53 14.57 -8.17
C LEU A 194 -4.31 16.02 -8.57
N ASP A 195 -3.06 16.42 -8.72
CA ASP A 195 -2.70 17.75 -9.22
C ASP A 195 -2.72 17.85 -10.75
N ARG A 196 -2.65 16.71 -11.46
CA ARG A 196 -2.52 16.65 -12.92
C ARG A 196 -3.56 15.73 -13.55
N ILE A 197 -4.14 16.20 -14.66
CA ILE A 197 -5.19 15.46 -15.38
C ILE A 197 -4.63 14.19 -16.04
N ASP A 198 -3.40 14.23 -16.56
CA ASP A 198 -2.75 13.08 -17.20
C ASP A 198 -2.49 11.91 -16.23
N LEU A 199 -2.33 12.20 -14.93
CA LEU A 199 -2.20 11.17 -13.90
C LEU A 199 -3.52 10.46 -13.58
N LYS A 200 -4.67 11.06 -13.89
CA LYS A 200 -6.00 10.50 -13.60
C LYS A 200 -6.18 9.10 -14.20
N ASN A 201 -5.83 8.95 -15.48
CA ASN A 201 -5.94 7.66 -16.17
C ASN A 201 -4.93 6.63 -15.64
N GLN A 202 -3.71 7.07 -15.27
CA GLN A 202 -2.69 6.17 -14.70
C GLN A 202 -3.11 5.64 -13.32
N ILE A 203 -3.60 6.51 -12.44
CA ILE A 203 -4.11 6.12 -11.12
C ILE A 203 -5.34 5.23 -11.27
N PHE A 204 -6.30 5.61 -12.13
CA PHE A 204 -7.45 4.78 -12.41
C PHE A 204 -7.06 3.38 -12.90
N ALA A 205 -6.09 3.29 -13.83
CA ALA A 205 -5.57 2.01 -14.30
C ALA A 205 -4.93 1.19 -13.17
N THR A 206 -4.19 1.83 -12.26
CA THR A 206 -3.59 1.16 -11.09
C THR A 206 -4.65 0.56 -10.17
N PHE A 207 -5.69 1.33 -9.84
CA PHE A 207 -6.80 0.85 -9.00
C PHE A 207 -7.63 -0.24 -9.71
N SER A 208 -7.88 -0.07 -11.00
CA SER A 208 -8.62 -1.06 -11.82
C SER A 208 -7.84 -2.37 -11.98
N ALA A 209 -6.52 -2.28 -12.21
CA ALA A 209 -5.66 -3.45 -12.31
C ALA A 209 -5.57 -4.23 -10.98
N ALA A 210 -5.81 -3.55 -9.85
CA ALA A 210 -5.89 -4.15 -8.52
C ALA A 210 -7.30 -4.70 -8.20
N ASP A 211 -8.22 -4.73 -9.15
CA ASP A 211 -9.61 -5.16 -8.98
C ASP A 211 -10.34 -4.44 -7.80
N VAL A 212 -9.99 -3.18 -7.53
CA VAL A 212 -10.60 -2.40 -6.43
C VAL A 212 -12.04 -2.05 -6.77
N PRO A 213 -13.03 -2.51 -5.99
CA PRO A 213 -14.43 -2.31 -6.32
C PRO A 213 -14.89 -0.87 -6.03
N ASN A 214 -16.00 -0.48 -6.69
CA ASN A 214 -16.65 0.81 -6.46
C ASN A 214 -15.79 2.04 -6.78
N LEU A 215 -14.95 1.93 -7.80
CA LEU A 215 -14.12 2.99 -8.32
C LEU A 215 -14.88 3.80 -9.36
N ILE A 216 -14.87 5.13 -9.23
CA ILE A 216 -15.47 6.06 -10.20
C ILE A 216 -14.54 7.26 -10.40
N ILE A 217 -14.69 7.91 -11.56
CA ILE A 217 -13.99 9.15 -11.87
C ILE A 217 -14.97 10.32 -11.82
N ALA A 218 -14.54 11.45 -11.30
CA ALA A 218 -15.24 12.72 -11.50
C ALA A 218 -14.73 13.37 -12.81
N GLU A 219 -15.63 13.59 -13.75
CA GLU A 219 -15.27 14.06 -15.09
C GLU A 219 -15.14 15.59 -15.14
N ASP A 220 -16.07 16.31 -14.53
CA ASP A 220 -16.12 17.75 -14.48
C ASP A 220 -16.59 18.28 -13.11
N LYS A 221 -16.66 19.61 -12.95
CA LYS A 221 -17.06 20.28 -11.70
C LYS A 221 -18.48 19.92 -11.28
N ASN A 222 -19.43 19.82 -12.22
CA ASN A 222 -20.82 19.49 -11.92
C ASN A 222 -20.95 18.02 -11.50
N ASP A 223 -20.25 17.13 -12.18
CA ASP A 223 -20.21 15.72 -11.87
C ASP A 223 -19.61 15.49 -10.47
N LEU A 224 -18.49 16.19 -10.14
CA LEU A 224 -17.92 16.14 -8.79
C LEU A 224 -18.92 16.66 -7.74
N ARG A 225 -19.58 17.78 -7.97
CA ARG A 225 -20.61 18.33 -7.07
C ARG A 225 -21.74 17.32 -6.83
N ASN A 226 -22.29 16.73 -7.89
CA ASN A 226 -23.35 15.75 -7.80
C ASN A 226 -22.91 14.52 -7.00
N LYS A 227 -21.69 14.03 -7.21
CA LYS A 227 -21.12 12.91 -6.44
C LYS A 227 -20.89 13.24 -4.96
N LEU A 228 -20.55 14.49 -4.64
CA LEU A 228 -20.27 14.92 -3.26
C LEU A 228 -21.53 15.32 -2.50
N THR A 229 -22.54 15.91 -3.13
CA THR A 229 -23.80 16.27 -2.47
C THR A 229 -24.65 15.04 -2.15
N GLY A 230 -24.50 13.95 -2.87
CA GLY A 230 -25.15 12.68 -2.62
C GLY A 230 -24.48 11.83 -1.55
N ASP A 231 -25.14 10.75 -1.13
CA ASP A 231 -24.55 9.73 -0.25
C ASP A 231 -23.77 8.67 -1.07
N VAL A 232 -22.83 9.15 -1.88
CA VAL A 232 -21.98 8.29 -2.72
C VAL A 232 -20.87 7.69 -1.89
N ARG A 233 -20.95 6.38 -1.63
CA ARG A 233 -19.98 5.63 -0.83
C ARG A 233 -19.07 4.81 -1.72
N LYS A 234 -18.18 5.51 -2.43
CA LYS A 234 -17.28 4.96 -3.44
C LYS A 234 -15.87 5.54 -3.30
N ILE A 235 -14.95 5.01 -4.08
CA ILE A 235 -13.64 5.62 -4.29
C ILE A 235 -13.77 6.51 -5.51
N ILE A 236 -13.57 7.81 -5.33
CA ILE A 236 -13.73 8.83 -6.37
C ILE A 236 -12.34 9.35 -6.73
N ILE A 237 -11.93 9.19 -7.98
CA ILE A 237 -10.72 9.83 -8.50
C ILE A 237 -11.10 11.16 -9.10
N THR A 238 -10.40 12.22 -8.70
CA THR A 238 -10.67 13.59 -9.12
C THR A 238 -9.36 14.37 -9.26
N THR A 239 -9.44 15.58 -9.82
CA THR A 239 -8.33 16.53 -9.78
C THR A 239 -8.67 17.71 -8.88
N ILE A 240 -7.63 18.34 -8.32
CA ILE A 240 -7.81 19.50 -7.45
C ILE A 240 -8.54 20.65 -8.16
N PHE A 241 -8.37 20.80 -9.47
CA PHE A 241 -8.99 21.85 -10.28
C PHE A 241 -10.52 21.76 -10.32
N LEU A 242 -11.10 20.58 -10.07
CA LEU A 242 -12.56 20.43 -10.03
C LEU A 242 -13.18 21.04 -8.76
N PHE A 243 -12.36 21.39 -7.75
CA PHE A 243 -12.80 22.15 -6.57
C PHE A 243 -12.79 23.65 -6.74
N ASP A 244 -12.38 24.15 -7.92
CA ASP A 244 -12.40 25.57 -8.21
C ASP A 244 -13.83 26.15 -8.16
N GLN A 245 -13.97 27.34 -7.56
CA GLN A 245 -15.25 28.04 -7.38
C GLN A 245 -16.28 27.31 -6.49
N ILE A 246 -15.82 26.40 -5.63
CA ILE A 246 -16.68 25.88 -4.57
C ILE A 246 -16.62 26.82 -3.38
N ASP A 247 -17.73 27.49 -3.10
CA ASP A 247 -17.89 28.54 -2.09
C ASP A 247 -18.67 28.09 -0.84
N SER A 248 -19.27 26.90 -0.89
CA SER A 248 -20.11 26.35 0.17
C SER A 248 -19.80 24.90 0.47
N ALA A 249 -20.25 24.42 1.64
CA ALA A 249 -20.13 23.01 2.01
C ALA A 249 -21.04 22.13 1.13
N LEU A 250 -20.44 21.15 0.47
CA LEU A 250 -21.17 20.17 -0.34
C LEU A 250 -21.60 18.96 0.47
N ASN A 251 -20.79 18.57 1.46
CA ASN A 251 -21.10 17.45 2.33
C ASN A 251 -20.48 17.65 3.72
N GLN A 252 -21.25 17.35 4.76
CA GLN A 252 -20.84 17.53 6.16
C GLN A 252 -20.52 16.20 6.87
N ARG A 253 -20.52 15.07 6.15
CA ARG A 253 -20.16 13.77 6.73
C ARG A 253 -18.72 13.79 7.21
N ASP A 254 -18.45 13.09 8.30
CA ASP A 254 -17.14 12.94 8.93
C ASP A 254 -16.39 11.68 8.49
N ASN A 255 -17.03 10.81 7.70
CA ASN A 255 -16.45 9.61 7.11
C ASN A 255 -16.09 9.79 5.62
N ILE A 256 -15.65 10.98 5.25
CA ILE A 256 -15.07 11.29 3.95
C ILE A 256 -13.56 11.45 4.14
N ILE A 257 -12.77 10.72 3.36
CA ILE A 257 -11.31 10.73 3.46
C ILE A 257 -10.71 11.15 2.13
N LEU A 258 -9.90 12.20 2.13
CA LEU A 258 -9.15 12.66 0.97
C LEU A 258 -7.68 12.21 1.08
N MET A 259 -7.17 11.59 0.01
CA MET A 259 -5.76 11.33 -0.21
C MET A 259 -5.31 12.20 -1.38
N VAL A 260 -4.45 13.18 -1.10
CA VAL A 260 -4.02 14.19 -2.06
C VAL A 260 -2.60 13.86 -2.52
N ASP A 261 -2.46 13.48 -3.78
CA ASP A 261 -1.15 13.22 -4.38
C ASP A 261 -0.42 14.52 -4.71
N GLU A 262 0.90 14.50 -4.61
CA GLU A 262 1.78 15.66 -4.76
C GLU A 262 1.30 16.89 -3.97
N ALA A 263 1.00 16.65 -2.69
CA ALA A 263 0.36 17.61 -1.79
C ALA A 263 1.06 18.98 -1.69
N HIS A 264 2.36 19.04 -1.99
CA HIS A 264 3.10 20.31 -2.02
C HIS A 264 2.61 21.27 -3.11
N ARG A 265 2.07 20.77 -4.22
CA ARG A 265 1.53 21.58 -5.33
C ARG A 265 0.10 22.06 -5.10
N THR A 266 -0.65 21.38 -4.23
CA THR A 266 -2.06 21.74 -3.96
C THR A 266 -2.22 23.02 -3.17
N GLN A 267 -1.12 23.64 -2.76
CA GLN A 267 -1.10 24.90 -2.01
C GLN A 267 -1.12 26.12 -2.92
N GLU A 268 -0.95 25.96 -4.23
CA GLU A 268 -1.05 27.05 -5.19
C GLU A 268 -2.49 27.55 -5.28
N GLY A 269 -2.72 28.79 -4.80
CA GLY A 269 -4.02 29.46 -4.84
C GLY A 269 -5.04 28.96 -3.79
N ASN A 270 -6.32 29.20 -4.08
CA ASN A 270 -7.43 28.91 -3.16
C ASN A 270 -7.97 27.46 -3.20
N LEU A 271 -7.40 26.59 -4.04
CA LEU A 271 -7.96 25.25 -4.31
C LEU A 271 -7.98 24.35 -3.06
N GLY A 272 -6.91 24.38 -2.27
CA GLY A 272 -6.86 23.66 -0.99
C GLY A 272 -7.89 24.18 0.03
N ALA A 273 -8.11 25.49 0.07
CA ALA A 273 -9.14 26.12 0.88
C ALA A 273 -10.56 25.73 0.41
N ASN A 274 -10.77 25.68 -0.90
CA ASN A 274 -12.04 25.27 -1.50
C ASN A 274 -12.37 23.81 -1.19
N MET A 275 -11.39 22.89 -1.23
CA MET A 275 -11.59 21.50 -0.80
C MET A 275 -12.07 21.41 0.65
N ARG A 276 -11.42 22.16 1.57
CA ARG A 276 -11.81 22.16 2.98
C ARG A 276 -13.18 22.78 3.21
N ARG A 277 -13.52 23.81 2.46
CA ARG A 277 -14.85 24.43 2.49
C ARG A 277 -15.92 23.50 1.96
N ALA A 278 -15.63 22.77 0.88
CA ALA A 278 -16.54 21.78 0.32
C ALA A 278 -16.83 20.63 1.29
N LEU A 279 -15.83 20.21 2.08
CA LEU A 279 -15.87 19.02 2.93
C LEU A 279 -15.30 19.33 4.32
N PRO A 280 -16.00 20.15 5.13
CA PRO A 280 -15.45 20.71 6.38
C PRO A 280 -15.12 19.67 7.45
N ASN A 281 -15.80 18.53 7.45
CA ASN A 281 -15.61 17.47 8.44
C ASN A 281 -14.77 16.28 7.94
N ALA A 282 -14.28 16.34 6.69
CA ALA A 282 -13.50 15.27 6.11
C ALA A 282 -12.07 15.18 6.67
N PHE A 283 -11.44 14.04 6.46
CA PHE A 283 -10.02 13.83 6.71
C PHE A 283 -9.20 14.20 5.47
N PHE A 284 -8.06 14.87 5.66
CA PHE A 284 -7.18 15.33 4.59
C PHE A 284 -5.78 14.76 4.79
N PHE A 285 -5.36 13.85 3.94
CA PHE A 285 -4.01 13.28 3.93
C PHE A 285 -3.26 13.72 2.68
N GLY A 286 -2.13 14.37 2.87
CA GLY A 286 -1.21 14.72 1.78
C GLY A 286 -0.17 13.60 1.59
N LEU A 287 0.10 13.25 0.34
CA LEU A 287 1.20 12.36 -0.04
C LEU A 287 2.18 13.15 -0.89
N THR A 288 3.46 13.16 -0.53
CA THR A 288 4.47 13.90 -1.30
C THR A 288 5.85 13.29 -1.16
N GLY A 289 6.67 13.40 -2.20
CA GLY A 289 8.09 13.08 -2.16
C GLY A 289 8.97 14.25 -1.73
N THR A 290 8.46 15.47 -1.85
CA THR A 290 9.20 16.71 -1.64
C THR A 290 8.33 17.74 -0.89
N PRO A 291 8.16 17.57 0.44
CA PRO A 291 7.39 18.56 1.20
C PRO A 291 8.11 19.92 1.19
N ILE A 292 7.35 20.98 1.02
CA ILE A 292 7.86 22.36 1.02
C ILE A 292 7.67 22.95 2.42
N ASN A 293 8.70 23.58 2.94
CA ASN A 293 8.69 24.28 4.22
C ASN A 293 9.16 25.76 4.01
N HIS A 294 8.38 26.54 3.28
CA HIS A 294 8.57 27.99 3.12
C HIS A 294 7.44 28.75 3.81
N LEU A 295 7.69 30.01 4.21
CA LEU A 295 6.72 30.83 4.95
C LEU A 295 5.39 30.98 4.19
N ASP A 296 5.44 31.11 2.88
CA ASP A 296 4.26 31.32 2.02
C ASP A 296 3.61 29.99 1.56
N HIS A 297 4.38 28.89 1.55
CA HIS A 297 3.94 27.57 1.09
C HIS A 297 4.48 26.50 2.03
N ASN A 298 3.69 26.10 3.01
CA ASN A 298 4.10 25.12 4.03
C ASN A 298 3.21 23.87 4.02
N THR A 299 3.71 22.79 3.43
CA THR A 299 3.01 21.50 3.36
C THR A 299 2.68 20.96 4.75
N PHE A 300 3.57 21.17 5.73
CA PHE A 300 3.36 20.74 7.11
C PHE A 300 2.26 21.52 7.82
N ALA A 301 2.14 22.83 7.54
CA ALA A 301 1.04 23.63 8.09
C ALA A 301 -0.31 23.17 7.55
N THR A 302 -0.35 22.79 6.27
CA THR A 302 -1.57 22.37 5.58
C THR A 302 -2.02 20.97 6.02
N PHE A 303 -1.13 20.01 6.04
CA PHE A 303 -1.46 18.60 6.30
C PHE A 303 -1.01 18.11 7.68
N GLY A 304 -0.26 18.89 8.45
CA GLY A 304 0.28 18.53 9.75
C GLY A 304 1.68 17.90 9.66
N ALA A 305 2.25 17.59 10.83
CA ALA A 305 3.48 16.81 10.91
C ALA A 305 3.24 15.36 10.43
N THR A 306 4.32 14.74 9.94
CA THR A 306 4.35 13.33 9.53
C THR A 306 4.16 12.38 10.69
#